data_81ae3c3e40654499440dd42aeaf62dba
#
_entry.id   81ae3c3e40654499440dd42aeaf62dba
#
_cell.length_a   1.000
_cell.length_b   1.000
_cell.length_c   1.000
_cell.angle_alpha   90.00
_cell.angle_beta   90.00
_cell.angle_gamma   90.00
#
_symmetry.space_group_name_H-M   'P 1'
#
loop_
_entity.id
_entity.type
_entity.pdbx_description
1 polymer ?
#
loop_
_entity_poly.entity_id
_entity_poly.type
_entity_poly.pdbx_seq_one_letter_code
_entity_poly.pdbx_strand_id
1 'polypeptide(L)'
;AIYEADKYYQVPRMMASDYMEVIFDICRKEKITAILSLIDPELSLLAKHEKEFAALSVKVIGSSYELCEMSLDKIQMYEWLTTHGYKTAKSYTDKSVFFKDIELGKISYPVFVKPVRGSASLAISKVNDKETIELLFAHADNLMIQEFLDGQEIGADVYIDMLSGEVVSIFTKRKIVMRAGETDKAVSFKDEKLFCLINRFVKEAGYRGQIDIDIFEIGGDYYISEVNPRFGGGYPHAYECGCNHMDLIVNNLSGKTNPVNIGNYSEDIYMMKYNEVLIR
;
A
#
# COMPACT_ATOMS: atom_id res chain seq x y z
N ALA A 1 10.97 14.74 -10.38
CA ALA A 1 11.81 14.14 -9.34
C ALA A 1 13.30 14.48 -9.54
N ILE A 2 13.91 14.18 -10.71
CA ILE A 2 15.37 14.40 -10.92
C ILE A 2 15.81 15.86 -10.75
N TYR A 3 14.91 16.82 -10.88
CA TYR A 3 15.22 18.26 -10.74
C TYR A 3 15.05 18.77 -9.30
N GLU A 4 14.44 17.97 -8.45
CA GLU A 4 14.19 18.31 -7.04
C GLU A 4 15.12 17.52 -6.10
N ALA A 5 15.82 16.51 -6.63
CA ALA A 5 16.78 15.73 -5.86
C ALA A 5 18.15 16.41 -5.83
N ASP A 6 18.85 16.33 -4.71
CA ASP A 6 20.26 16.80 -4.58
C ASP A 6 21.16 16.06 -5.58
N LYS A 7 20.84 14.79 -5.84
CA LYS A 7 21.57 13.92 -6.77
C LYS A 7 20.66 12.84 -7.35
N TYR A 8 20.89 12.46 -8.58
CA TYR A 8 20.20 11.34 -9.20
C TYR A 8 21.18 10.37 -9.88
N TYR A 9 20.74 9.11 -9.99
CA TYR A 9 21.47 8.04 -10.65
C TYR A 9 20.54 7.31 -11.61
N GLN A 10 21.02 7.05 -12.80
CA GLN A 10 20.38 6.09 -13.69
C GLN A 10 20.87 4.70 -13.32
N VAL A 11 19.95 3.83 -12.92
CA VAL A 11 20.22 2.46 -12.51
C VAL A 11 19.63 1.47 -13.51
N PRO A 12 20.10 0.21 -13.54
CA PRO A 12 19.49 -0.86 -14.32
C PRO A 12 18.02 -1.06 -13.93
N ARG A 13 17.25 -1.79 -14.73
CA ARG A 13 15.91 -2.22 -14.34
C ARG A 13 15.99 -3.11 -13.10
N MET A 14 15.05 -2.97 -12.19
CA MET A 14 14.99 -3.69 -10.90
C MET A 14 15.17 -5.22 -11.02
N MET A 15 14.73 -5.82 -12.13
CA MET A 15 14.87 -7.26 -12.39
C MET A 15 16.21 -7.64 -13.04
N ALA A 16 17.12 -6.68 -13.31
CA ALA A 16 18.45 -6.97 -13.83
C ALA A 16 19.33 -7.57 -12.73
N SER A 17 20.19 -8.50 -13.12
CA SER A 17 21.05 -9.26 -12.19
C SER A 17 22.06 -8.39 -11.43
N ASP A 18 22.43 -7.25 -12.00
CA ASP A 18 23.37 -6.27 -11.44
C ASP A 18 22.70 -5.13 -10.66
N TYR A 19 21.37 -5.10 -10.61
CA TYR A 19 20.62 -4.00 -9.97
C TYR A 19 21.08 -3.75 -8.53
N MET A 20 21.08 -4.80 -7.68
CA MET A 20 21.43 -4.65 -6.26
C MET A 20 22.88 -4.27 -6.05
N GLU A 21 23.81 -4.74 -6.88
CA GLU A 21 25.21 -4.35 -6.80
C GLU A 21 25.39 -2.85 -7.08
N VAL A 22 24.70 -2.33 -8.11
CA VAL A 22 24.70 -0.90 -8.42
C VAL A 22 24.11 -0.07 -7.25
N ILE A 23 23.03 -0.53 -6.61
CA ILE A 23 22.46 0.15 -5.44
C ILE A 23 23.44 0.17 -4.27
N PHE A 24 24.11 -0.95 -3.97
CA PHE A 24 25.13 -1.00 -2.92
C PHE A 24 26.32 -0.09 -3.22
N ASP A 25 26.77 0.01 -4.49
CA ASP A 25 27.83 0.91 -4.89
C ASP A 25 27.46 2.38 -4.71
N ILE A 26 26.22 2.75 -5.06
CA ILE A 26 25.70 4.10 -4.80
C ILE A 26 25.70 4.37 -3.29
N CYS A 27 25.21 3.43 -2.49
CA CYS A 27 25.20 3.57 -1.03
C CYS A 27 26.58 3.82 -0.44
N ARG A 28 27.59 3.05 -0.90
CA ARG A 28 28.99 3.24 -0.46
C ARG A 28 29.56 4.58 -0.91
N LYS A 29 29.39 4.92 -2.19
CA LYS A 29 29.90 6.13 -2.81
C LYS A 29 29.35 7.39 -2.18
N GLU A 30 28.04 7.43 -1.95
CA GLU A 30 27.34 8.60 -1.43
C GLU A 30 27.19 8.59 0.09
N LYS A 31 27.75 7.56 0.77
CA LYS A 31 27.66 7.40 2.24
C LYS A 31 26.21 7.45 2.74
N ILE A 32 25.33 6.76 2.05
CA ILE A 32 23.91 6.68 2.40
C ILE A 32 23.76 6.01 3.76
N THR A 33 22.91 6.56 4.61
CA THR A 33 22.61 6.02 5.95
C THR A 33 21.26 5.33 6.03
N ALA A 34 20.35 5.63 5.09
CA ALA A 34 19.04 4.97 5.01
C ALA A 34 18.56 4.94 3.56
N ILE A 35 17.76 3.93 3.23
CA ILE A 35 17.13 3.74 1.93
C ILE A 35 15.66 3.40 2.11
N LEU A 36 14.80 3.97 1.27
CA LEU A 36 13.39 3.62 1.16
C LEU A 36 12.98 3.52 -0.32
N SER A 37 11.95 2.75 -0.61
CA SER A 37 11.35 2.70 -1.94
C SER A 37 9.89 3.19 -1.91
N LEU A 38 9.43 3.70 -3.05
CA LEU A 38 8.02 4.01 -3.33
C LEU A 38 7.41 3.01 -4.32
N ILE A 39 8.13 1.94 -4.64
CA ILE A 39 7.74 0.91 -5.64
C ILE A 39 7.58 -0.42 -4.94
N ASP A 40 6.36 -0.98 -4.95
CA ASP A 40 6.02 -2.16 -4.16
C ASP A 40 6.93 -3.38 -4.38
N PRO A 41 7.26 -3.81 -5.62
CA PRO A 41 8.22 -4.91 -5.81
C PRO A 41 9.64 -4.61 -5.30
N GLU A 42 10.06 -3.34 -5.32
CA GLU A 42 11.39 -2.95 -4.81
C GLU A 42 11.45 -2.98 -3.28
N LEU A 43 10.33 -2.73 -2.59
CA LEU A 43 10.26 -2.89 -1.14
C LEU A 43 10.65 -4.29 -0.71
N SER A 44 10.07 -5.32 -1.34
CA SER A 44 10.45 -6.72 -1.12
C SER A 44 11.93 -6.97 -1.38
N LEU A 45 12.45 -6.41 -2.47
CA LEU A 45 13.85 -6.58 -2.84
C LEU A 45 14.80 -5.95 -1.82
N LEU A 46 14.53 -4.70 -1.39
CA LEU A 46 15.33 -4.03 -0.37
C LEU A 46 15.25 -4.75 0.97
N ALA A 47 14.06 -5.15 1.41
CA ALA A 47 13.87 -5.89 2.66
C ALA A 47 14.57 -7.25 2.65
N LYS A 48 14.58 -7.95 1.52
CA LYS A 48 15.31 -9.22 1.35
C LYS A 48 16.82 -9.06 1.58
N HIS A 49 17.38 -7.90 1.22
CA HIS A 49 18.80 -7.57 1.34
C HIS A 49 19.13 -6.72 2.58
N GLU A 50 18.24 -6.71 3.59
CA GLU A 50 18.42 -5.89 4.80
C GLU A 50 19.78 -6.14 5.49
N LYS A 51 20.25 -7.39 5.51
CA LYS A 51 21.53 -7.76 6.15
C LYS A 51 22.74 -7.16 5.41
N GLU A 52 22.70 -7.16 4.09
CA GLU A 52 23.75 -6.58 3.25
C GLU A 52 23.77 -5.05 3.39
N PHE A 53 22.61 -4.41 3.45
CA PHE A 53 22.50 -2.98 3.76
C PHE A 53 23.02 -2.67 5.16
N ALA A 54 22.68 -3.46 6.15
CA ALA A 54 23.17 -3.29 7.52
C ALA A 54 24.71 -3.41 7.61
N ALA A 55 25.32 -4.32 6.83
CA ALA A 55 26.79 -4.43 6.74
C ALA A 55 27.45 -3.16 6.16
N LEU A 56 26.70 -2.37 5.38
CA LEU A 56 27.11 -1.06 4.88
C LEU A 56 26.72 0.09 5.82
N SER A 57 26.15 -0.19 6.99
CA SER A 57 25.54 0.79 7.90
C SER A 57 24.38 1.57 7.27
N VAL A 58 23.68 0.97 6.33
CA VAL A 58 22.48 1.54 5.70
C VAL A 58 21.23 0.90 6.33
N LYS A 59 20.30 1.72 6.79
CA LYS A 59 19.00 1.26 7.30
C LYS A 59 17.98 1.17 6.17
N VAL A 60 17.39 0.00 5.96
CA VAL A 60 16.22 -0.15 5.10
C VAL A 60 15.00 0.35 5.88
N ILE A 61 14.26 1.30 5.31
CA ILE A 61 13.07 1.90 5.92
C ILE A 61 11.85 1.17 5.36
N GLY A 62 11.09 0.53 6.23
CA GLY A 62 9.86 -0.18 5.86
C GLY A 62 9.61 -1.42 6.70
N SER A 63 8.71 -2.25 6.22
CA SER A 63 8.31 -3.52 6.84
C SER A 63 9.22 -4.66 6.42
N SER A 64 9.09 -5.82 7.09
CA SER A 64 9.89 -7.02 6.79
C SER A 64 9.62 -7.55 5.37
N TYR A 65 10.52 -8.40 4.88
CA TYR A 65 10.38 -9.06 3.58
C TYR A 65 9.06 -9.82 3.46
N GLU A 66 8.68 -10.57 4.50
CA GLU A 66 7.46 -11.37 4.53
C GLU A 66 6.20 -10.50 4.42
N LEU A 67 6.20 -9.35 5.06
CA LEU A 67 5.08 -8.40 5.01
C LEU A 67 5.00 -7.67 3.66
N CYS A 68 6.14 -7.33 3.08
CA CYS A 68 6.19 -6.78 1.72
C CYS A 68 5.66 -7.79 0.69
N GLU A 69 6.06 -9.07 0.79
CA GLU A 69 5.57 -10.14 -0.08
C GLU A 69 4.07 -10.41 0.11
N MET A 70 3.59 -10.45 1.36
CA MET A 70 2.16 -10.60 1.65
C MET A 70 1.33 -9.45 1.09
N SER A 71 1.82 -8.22 1.20
CA SER A 71 1.13 -7.03 0.65
C SER A 71 1.10 -7.05 -0.87
N LEU A 72 2.14 -7.57 -1.52
CA LEU A 72 2.24 -7.68 -2.97
C LEU A 72 1.37 -8.80 -3.54
N ASP A 73 1.06 -9.84 -2.76
CA ASP A 73 0.25 -11.00 -3.14
C ASP A 73 -1.16 -10.88 -2.56
N LYS A 74 -2.12 -10.53 -3.41
CA LYS A 74 -3.51 -10.25 -3.01
C LYS A 74 -4.24 -11.45 -2.42
N ILE A 75 -3.83 -12.68 -2.78
CA ILE A 75 -4.44 -13.90 -2.21
C ILE A 75 -3.85 -14.16 -0.83
N GLN A 76 -2.55 -14.02 -0.63
CA GLN A 76 -1.95 -14.14 0.70
C GLN A 76 -2.54 -13.11 1.68
N MET A 77 -2.71 -11.86 1.23
CA MET A 77 -3.36 -10.81 2.02
C MET A 77 -4.82 -11.18 2.35
N TYR A 78 -5.59 -11.65 1.37
CA TYR A 78 -6.96 -12.10 1.57
C TYR A 78 -7.06 -13.23 2.59
N GLU A 79 -6.20 -14.25 2.48
CA GLU A 79 -6.15 -15.39 3.40
C GLU A 79 -5.78 -14.95 4.82
N TRP A 80 -4.78 -14.07 4.93
CA TRP A 80 -4.37 -13.52 6.22
C TRP A 80 -5.50 -12.71 6.88
N LEU A 81 -6.13 -11.80 6.15
CA LEU A 81 -7.23 -10.96 6.64
C LEU A 81 -8.42 -11.81 7.10
N THR A 82 -8.84 -12.78 6.29
CA THR A 82 -9.98 -13.64 6.63
C THR A 82 -9.69 -14.55 7.83
N THR A 83 -8.50 -15.10 7.92
CA THR A 83 -8.08 -15.97 9.03
C THR A 83 -8.03 -15.22 10.37
N HIS A 84 -7.69 -13.90 10.33
CA HIS A 84 -7.65 -13.04 11.51
C HIS A 84 -8.98 -12.29 11.76
N GLY A 85 -10.04 -12.62 11.02
CA GLY A 85 -11.38 -12.07 11.24
C GLY A 85 -11.59 -10.63 10.77
N TYR A 86 -10.77 -10.16 9.83
CA TYR A 86 -10.98 -8.87 9.16
C TYR A 86 -11.92 -9.03 7.98
N LYS A 87 -12.77 -8.02 7.77
CA LYS A 87 -13.60 -7.94 6.58
C LYS A 87 -12.75 -7.50 5.39
N THR A 88 -12.91 -8.20 4.27
CA THR A 88 -12.25 -7.93 3.00
C THR A 88 -13.11 -8.46 1.86
N ALA A 89 -12.82 -8.06 0.62
CA ALA A 89 -13.51 -8.54 -0.58
C ALA A 89 -13.25 -10.04 -0.80
N LYS A 90 -14.29 -10.83 -1.03
CA LYS A 90 -14.15 -12.26 -1.37
C LYS A 90 -13.27 -12.40 -2.60
N SER A 91 -12.32 -13.29 -2.52
CA SER A 91 -11.29 -13.47 -3.54
C SER A 91 -11.12 -14.93 -3.91
N TYR A 92 -10.98 -15.23 -5.20
CA TYR A 92 -10.92 -16.58 -5.75
C TYR A 92 -9.82 -16.67 -6.80
N THR A 93 -9.05 -17.75 -6.75
CA THR A 93 -8.12 -18.18 -7.82
C THR A 93 -8.71 -19.32 -8.64
N ASP A 94 -9.67 -20.06 -8.09
CA ASP A 94 -10.38 -21.15 -8.75
C ASP A 94 -11.76 -20.67 -9.25
N LYS A 95 -11.92 -20.64 -10.58
CA LYS A 95 -13.19 -20.26 -11.23
C LYS A 95 -14.34 -21.19 -10.84
N SER A 96 -14.09 -22.47 -10.61
CA SER A 96 -15.15 -23.45 -10.30
C SER A 96 -15.77 -23.16 -8.92
N VAL A 97 -14.94 -22.78 -7.95
CA VAL A 97 -15.40 -22.33 -6.63
C VAL A 97 -16.18 -21.02 -6.73
N PHE A 98 -15.66 -20.07 -7.51
CA PHE A 98 -16.36 -18.81 -7.76
C PHE A 98 -17.74 -19.01 -8.39
N PHE A 99 -17.85 -19.79 -9.48
CA PHE A 99 -19.14 -20.02 -10.16
C PHE A 99 -20.15 -20.76 -9.27
N LYS A 100 -19.68 -21.69 -8.45
CA LYS A 100 -20.53 -22.34 -7.45
C LYS A 100 -21.09 -21.33 -6.44
N ASP A 101 -20.27 -20.37 -5.99
CA ASP A 101 -20.72 -19.34 -5.04
C ASP A 101 -21.66 -18.30 -5.70
N ILE A 102 -21.55 -18.05 -7.02
CA ILE A 102 -22.55 -17.31 -7.82
C ILE A 102 -23.89 -18.05 -7.80
N GLU A 103 -23.90 -19.36 -8.12
CA GLU A 103 -25.13 -20.20 -8.13
C GLU A 103 -25.80 -20.25 -6.76
N LEU A 104 -25.01 -20.22 -5.68
CA LEU A 104 -25.50 -20.22 -4.30
C LEU A 104 -25.91 -18.82 -3.80
N GLY A 105 -25.79 -17.78 -4.63
CA GLY A 105 -26.11 -16.40 -4.26
C GLY A 105 -25.20 -15.80 -3.18
N LYS A 106 -24.01 -16.37 -2.96
CA LYS A 106 -23.03 -15.87 -1.99
C LYS A 106 -22.22 -14.68 -2.48
N ILE A 107 -22.13 -14.53 -3.80
CA ILE A 107 -21.51 -13.42 -4.52
C ILE A 107 -22.31 -13.12 -5.77
N SER A 108 -22.24 -11.91 -6.27
CA SER A 108 -22.93 -11.48 -7.49
C SER A 108 -22.02 -10.66 -8.38
N TYR A 109 -22.36 -10.56 -9.65
CA TYR A 109 -21.76 -9.58 -10.55
C TYR A 109 -22.18 -8.15 -10.19
N PRO A 110 -21.36 -7.15 -10.50
CA PRO A 110 -20.04 -7.25 -11.14
C PRO A 110 -18.95 -7.75 -10.18
N VAL A 111 -17.88 -8.28 -10.75
CA VAL A 111 -16.64 -8.63 -10.04
C VAL A 111 -15.43 -8.01 -10.73
N PHE A 112 -14.29 -7.98 -10.05
CA PHE A 112 -13.01 -7.67 -10.67
C PHE A 112 -12.26 -8.94 -11.04
N VAL A 113 -11.61 -8.93 -12.22
CA VAL A 113 -10.58 -9.89 -12.59
C VAL A 113 -9.27 -9.14 -12.73
N LYS A 114 -8.25 -9.60 -12.02
CA LYS A 114 -6.94 -8.93 -11.95
C LYS A 114 -5.82 -9.92 -11.64
N PRO A 115 -4.54 -9.56 -11.91
CA PRO A 115 -3.41 -10.37 -11.48
C PRO A 115 -3.36 -10.54 -9.96
N VAL A 116 -2.99 -11.73 -9.49
CA VAL A 116 -2.76 -12.03 -8.06
C VAL A 116 -1.66 -11.13 -7.51
N ARG A 117 -0.57 -10.94 -8.25
CA ARG A 117 0.57 -10.09 -7.84
C ARG A 117 0.68 -8.87 -8.75
N GLY A 118 1.05 -7.75 -8.14
CA GLY A 118 1.26 -6.49 -8.84
C GLY A 118 0.56 -5.32 -8.15
N SER A 119 0.95 -4.11 -8.58
CA SER A 119 0.46 -2.82 -8.05
C SER A 119 0.01 -1.91 -9.19
N ALA A 120 -0.38 -0.68 -8.86
CA ALA A 120 -0.74 0.38 -9.81
C ALA A 120 -1.95 0.07 -10.70
N SER A 121 -2.91 -0.74 -10.26
CA SER A 121 -4.16 -1.05 -10.99
C SER A 121 -3.96 -1.56 -12.43
N LEU A 122 -2.82 -2.16 -12.73
CA LEU A 122 -2.53 -2.71 -14.06
C LEU A 122 -3.39 -3.94 -14.33
N ALA A 123 -3.97 -4.02 -15.55
CA ALA A 123 -4.75 -5.14 -16.04
C ALA A 123 -5.96 -5.55 -15.14
N ILE A 124 -6.64 -4.56 -14.55
CA ILE A 124 -7.89 -4.79 -13.81
C ILE A 124 -9.08 -4.68 -14.76
N SER A 125 -9.92 -5.70 -14.79
CA SER A 125 -11.16 -5.72 -15.57
C SER A 125 -12.37 -5.84 -14.65
N LYS A 126 -13.34 -4.91 -14.76
CA LYS A 126 -14.67 -5.07 -14.16
C LYS A 126 -15.52 -5.95 -15.08
N VAL A 127 -16.01 -7.05 -14.56
CA VAL A 127 -16.64 -8.12 -15.34
C VAL A 127 -18.07 -8.35 -14.84
N ASN A 128 -19.02 -8.53 -15.79
CA ASN A 128 -20.44 -8.65 -15.52
C ASN A 128 -21.03 -10.01 -15.88
N ASP A 129 -20.23 -10.92 -16.46
CA ASP A 129 -20.71 -12.20 -17.01
C ASP A 129 -19.63 -13.29 -16.94
N LYS A 130 -20.08 -14.54 -17.09
CA LYS A 130 -19.24 -15.73 -17.06
C LYS A 130 -18.30 -15.80 -18.25
N GLU A 131 -18.80 -15.47 -19.43
CA GLU A 131 -18.08 -15.59 -20.70
C GLU A 131 -16.81 -14.75 -20.70
N THR A 132 -16.90 -13.52 -20.17
CA THR A 132 -15.75 -12.62 -20.03
C THR A 132 -14.71 -13.19 -19.06
N ILE A 133 -15.12 -13.79 -17.92
CA ILE A 133 -14.19 -14.45 -17.00
C ILE A 133 -13.47 -15.60 -17.71
N GLU A 134 -14.21 -16.46 -18.42
CA GLU A 134 -13.61 -17.59 -19.15
C GLU A 134 -12.60 -17.13 -20.19
N LEU A 135 -12.92 -16.05 -20.91
CA LEU A 135 -12.02 -15.45 -21.90
C LEU A 135 -10.73 -14.93 -21.25
N LEU A 136 -10.82 -14.17 -20.17
CA LEU A 136 -9.66 -13.62 -19.49
C LEU A 136 -8.73 -14.73 -18.96
N PHE A 137 -9.29 -15.75 -18.32
CA PHE A 137 -8.51 -16.88 -17.78
C PHE A 137 -7.95 -17.81 -18.88
N ALA A 138 -8.49 -17.77 -20.10
CA ALA A 138 -7.93 -18.50 -21.24
C ALA A 138 -6.70 -17.81 -21.84
N HIS A 139 -6.52 -16.50 -21.60
CA HIS A 139 -5.47 -15.69 -22.23
C HIS A 139 -4.42 -15.13 -21.26
N ALA A 140 -4.60 -15.32 -19.94
CA ALA A 140 -3.66 -14.87 -18.95
C ALA A 140 -3.59 -15.82 -17.77
N ASP A 141 -2.38 -16.01 -17.25
CA ASP A 141 -2.09 -16.79 -16.05
C ASP A 141 -2.11 -15.90 -14.79
N ASN A 142 -2.16 -16.55 -13.64
CA ASN A 142 -2.06 -15.88 -12.33
C ASN A 142 -3.12 -14.80 -12.08
N LEU A 143 -4.33 -15.02 -12.60
CA LEU A 143 -5.46 -14.16 -12.33
C LEU A 143 -6.23 -14.59 -11.07
N MET A 144 -6.89 -13.60 -10.47
CA MET A 144 -7.88 -13.78 -9.41
C MET A 144 -9.18 -13.09 -9.79
N ILE A 145 -10.28 -13.60 -9.23
CA ILE A 145 -11.59 -12.96 -9.25
C ILE A 145 -11.81 -12.37 -7.87
N GLN A 146 -12.23 -11.12 -7.80
CA GLN A 146 -12.49 -10.45 -6.52
C GLN A 146 -13.85 -9.76 -6.54
N GLU A 147 -14.56 -9.87 -5.42
CA GLU A 147 -15.82 -9.19 -5.18
C GLU A 147 -15.68 -7.67 -5.43
N PHE A 148 -16.67 -7.11 -6.11
CA PHE A 148 -16.78 -5.66 -6.25
C PHE A 148 -17.40 -5.09 -4.97
N LEU A 149 -16.64 -4.30 -4.24
CA LEU A 149 -17.13 -3.60 -3.07
C LEU A 149 -17.80 -2.29 -3.49
N ASP A 150 -19.11 -2.20 -3.33
CA ASP A 150 -19.88 -0.98 -3.63
C ASP A 150 -20.02 -0.14 -2.34
N GLY A 151 -19.06 0.74 -2.11
CA GLY A 151 -19.00 1.55 -0.92
C GLY A 151 -18.11 2.79 -1.07
N GLN A 152 -18.02 3.57 0.02
CA GLN A 152 -17.12 4.72 0.08
C GLN A 152 -15.67 4.24 0.21
N GLU A 153 -14.85 4.51 -0.78
CA GLU A 153 -13.43 4.22 -0.73
C GLU A 153 -12.71 5.22 0.19
N ILE A 154 -11.89 4.68 1.10
CA ILE A 154 -11.11 5.41 2.10
C ILE A 154 -9.63 5.07 1.89
N GLY A 155 -8.77 6.07 1.98
CA GLY A 155 -7.33 5.90 2.12
C GLY A 155 -6.90 6.22 3.53
N ALA A 156 -5.98 5.42 4.08
CA ALA A 156 -5.35 5.69 5.37
C ALA A 156 -3.83 5.71 5.24
N ASP A 157 -3.22 6.85 5.57
CA ASP A 157 -1.77 6.95 5.74
C ASP A 157 -1.43 6.68 7.20
N VAL A 158 -0.63 5.64 7.45
CA VAL A 158 -0.33 5.17 8.81
C VAL A 158 1.18 5.10 9.03
N TYR A 159 1.65 5.62 10.15
CA TYR A 159 3.03 5.46 10.56
C TYR A 159 3.14 4.61 11.82
N ILE A 160 3.89 3.54 11.69
CA ILE A 160 4.25 2.63 12.78
C ILE A 160 5.71 2.90 13.15
N ASP A 161 5.95 3.29 14.38
CA ASP A 161 7.28 3.59 14.88
C ASP A 161 8.21 2.39 14.67
N MET A 162 9.32 2.60 13.96
CA MET A 162 10.25 1.54 13.57
C MET A 162 11.01 0.94 14.76
N LEU A 163 11.08 1.65 15.89
CA LEU A 163 11.80 1.22 17.10
C LEU A 163 10.86 0.52 18.08
N SER A 164 9.73 1.16 18.42
CA SER A 164 8.78 0.63 19.40
C SER A 164 7.74 -0.33 18.82
N GLY A 165 7.38 -0.17 17.53
CA GLY A 165 6.28 -0.89 16.91
C GLY A 165 4.89 -0.35 17.22
N GLU A 166 4.82 0.79 17.92
CA GLU A 166 3.54 1.45 18.19
C GLU A 166 3.03 2.22 16.98
N VAL A 167 1.71 2.21 16.78
CA VAL A 167 1.08 3.08 15.78
C VAL A 167 1.05 4.49 16.35
N VAL A 168 1.77 5.40 15.73
CA VAL A 168 1.94 6.76 16.25
C VAL A 168 1.18 7.82 15.46
N SER A 169 0.84 7.54 14.20
CA SER A 169 0.05 8.44 13.37
C SER A 169 -0.90 7.65 12.48
N ILE A 170 -2.16 8.09 12.38
CA ILE A 170 -3.15 7.63 11.41
C ILE A 170 -3.82 8.87 10.85
N PHE A 171 -3.77 9.03 9.53
CA PHE A 171 -4.54 10.02 8.78
C PHE A 171 -5.52 9.31 7.86
N THR A 172 -6.79 9.70 7.88
CA THR A 172 -7.84 9.10 7.04
C THR A 172 -8.49 10.11 6.13
N LYS A 173 -8.81 9.67 4.91
CA LYS A 173 -9.44 10.49 3.86
C LYS A 173 -10.46 9.67 3.08
N ARG A 174 -11.64 10.25 2.80
CA ARG A 174 -12.57 9.72 1.81
C ARG A 174 -12.08 10.07 0.43
N LYS A 175 -11.91 9.08 -0.43
CA LYS A 175 -11.52 9.27 -1.83
C LYS A 175 -12.75 9.73 -2.62
N ILE A 176 -12.64 10.87 -3.30
CA ILE A 176 -13.72 11.47 -4.12
C ILE A 176 -13.51 11.12 -5.58
N VAL A 177 -12.27 11.24 -6.06
CA VAL A 177 -11.90 10.92 -7.45
C VAL A 177 -10.58 10.18 -7.44
N MET A 178 -10.55 9.05 -8.16
CA MET A 178 -9.32 8.32 -8.50
C MET A 178 -8.91 8.66 -9.94
N ARG A 179 -7.61 8.80 -10.18
CA ARG A 179 -7.05 8.99 -11.52
C ARG A 179 -5.73 8.23 -11.66
N ALA A 180 -5.63 7.42 -12.70
CA ALA A 180 -4.44 6.61 -12.98
C ALA A 180 -3.97 5.74 -11.80
N GLY A 181 -4.92 5.18 -11.03
CA GLY A 181 -4.61 4.33 -9.87
C GLY A 181 -4.23 5.09 -8.59
N GLU A 182 -4.31 6.43 -8.61
CA GLU A 182 -3.99 7.25 -7.44
C GLU A 182 -5.16 8.13 -7.00
N THR A 183 -5.18 8.49 -5.73
CA THR A 183 -6.14 9.47 -5.18
C THR A 183 -5.88 10.84 -5.80
N ASP A 184 -6.83 11.34 -6.59
CA ASP A 184 -6.78 12.66 -7.23
C ASP A 184 -7.48 13.74 -6.40
N LYS A 185 -8.66 13.40 -5.84
CA LYS A 185 -9.40 14.26 -4.92
C LYS A 185 -9.84 13.48 -3.71
N ALA A 186 -9.70 14.07 -2.55
CA ALA A 186 -10.08 13.47 -1.27
C ALA A 186 -10.47 14.54 -0.25
N VAL A 187 -11.15 14.13 0.80
CA VAL A 187 -11.47 14.96 1.96
C VAL A 187 -11.04 14.24 3.24
N SER A 188 -10.39 14.94 4.15
CA SER A 188 -9.99 14.39 5.45
C SER A 188 -11.20 14.19 6.35
N PHE A 189 -11.19 13.12 7.13
CA PHE A 189 -12.21 12.85 8.15
C PHE A 189 -11.60 12.04 9.29
N LYS A 190 -12.33 11.89 10.39
CA LYS A 190 -11.94 11.07 11.53
C LYS A 190 -13.03 10.07 11.86
N ASP A 191 -12.66 8.88 12.29
CA ASP A 191 -13.55 7.88 12.82
C ASP A 191 -12.79 6.96 13.78
N GLU A 192 -13.19 6.98 15.06
CA GLU A 192 -12.54 6.21 16.12
C GLU A 192 -12.65 4.69 15.91
N LYS A 193 -13.76 4.20 15.33
CA LYS A 193 -13.94 2.79 14.99
C LYS A 193 -12.92 2.36 13.94
N LEU A 194 -12.68 3.22 12.94
CA LEU A 194 -11.68 3.00 11.89
C LEU A 194 -10.27 3.05 12.47
N PHE A 195 -9.95 4.02 13.32
CA PHE A 195 -8.64 4.10 13.98
C PHE A 195 -8.35 2.86 14.83
N CYS A 196 -9.33 2.38 15.59
CA CYS A 196 -9.21 1.15 16.36
C CYS A 196 -8.97 -0.09 15.46
N LEU A 197 -9.69 -0.18 14.33
CA LEU A 197 -9.51 -1.26 13.36
C LEU A 197 -8.08 -1.25 12.77
N ILE A 198 -7.63 -0.10 12.28
CA ILE A 198 -6.30 0.08 11.68
C ILE A 198 -5.21 -0.25 12.70
N ASN A 199 -5.30 0.31 13.92
CA ASN A 199 -4.32 0.07 14.98
C ASN A 199 -4.21 -1.42 15.32
N ARG A 200 -5.34 -2.12 15.47
CA ARG A 200 -5.36 -3.57 15.71
C ARG A 200 -4.72 -4.32 14.55
N PHE A 201 -5.16 -4.06 13.32
CA PHE A 201 -4.67 -4.73 12.12
C PHE A 201 -3.14 -4.61 11.96
N VAL A 202 -2.60 -3.39 12.01
CA VAL A 202 -1.16 -3.18 11.74
C VAL A 202 -0.28 -3.74 12.85
N LYS A 203 -0.76 -3.77 14.11
CA LYS A 203 -0.07 -4.40 15.24
C LYS A 203 -0.07 -5.93 15.13
N GLU A 204 -1.20 -6.53 14.82
CA GLU A 204 -1.30 -7.98 14.62
C GLU A 204 -0.45 -8.47 13.45
N ALA A 205 -0.45 -7.73 12.34
CA ALA A 205 0.37 -8.06 11.17
C ALA A 205 1.86 -7.80 11.41
N GLY A 206 2.22 -6.81 12.23
CA GLY A 206 3.61 -6.48 12.56
C GLY A 206 4.28 -5.48 11.63
N TYR A 207 3.51 -4.68 10.89
CA TYR A 207 4.04 -3.63 10.01
C TYR A 207 4.94 -2.63 10.75
N ARG A 208 5.86 -2.00 9.99
CA ARG A 208 6.79 -0.95 10.46
C ARG A 208 6.92 0.15 9.42
N GLY A 209 7.20 1.38 9.91
CA GLY A 209 7.37 2.55 9.05
C GLY A 209 6.06 3.03 8.45
N GLN A 210 6.13 3.58 7.24
CA GLN A 210 4.98 4.12 6.51
C GLN A 210 4.22 3.01 5.79
N ILE A 211 2.90 3.01 5.93
CA ILE A 211 2.00 2.20 5.08
C ILE A 211 0.82 3.03 4.60
N ASP A 212 0.29 2.67 3.45
CA ASP A 212 -0.93 3.20 2.82
C ASP A 212 -1.95 2.07 2.73
N ILE A 213 -3.14 2.25 3.31
CA ILE A 213 -4.18 1.23 3.37
C ILE A 213 -5.40 1.73 2.62
N ASP A 214 -5.89 0.92 1.68
CA ASP A 214 -7.16 1.12 1.00
C ASP A 214 -8.27 0.34 1.71
N ILE A 215 -9.34 1.03 2.06
CA ILE A 215 -10.46 0.51 2.86
C ILE A 215 -11.77 0.93 2.19
N PHE A 216 -12.79 0.07 2.26
CA PHE A 216 -14.15 0.41 1.85
C PHE A 216 -15.05 0.47 3.07
N GLU A 217 -15.88 1.51 3.15
CA GLU A 217 -16.98 1.62 4.11
C GLU A 217 -18.29 1.18 3.43
N ILE A 218 -18.91 0.11 3.95
CA ILE A 218 -20.16 -0.45 3.42
C ILE A 218 -21.09 -0.71 4.59
N GLY A 219 -22.22 0.00 4.65
CA GLY A 219 -23.22 -0.19 5.70
C GLY A 219 -22.69 0.05 7.13
N GLY A 220 -21.69 0.92 7.30
CA GLY A 220 -21.05 1.21 8.58
C GLY A 220 -20.00 0.19 9.02
N ASP A 221 -19.63 -0.74 8.16
CA ASP A 221 -18.54 -1.68 8.34
C ASP A 221 -17.37 -1.33 7.43
N TYR A 222 -16.13 -1.63 7.90
CA TYR A 222 -14.90 -1.37 7.17
C TYR A 222 -14.30 -2.66 6.61
N TYR A 223 -13.96 -2.64 5.31
CA TYR A 223 -13.36 -3.74 4.58
C TYR A 223 -11.95 -3.33 4.14
N ILE A 224 -10.92 -4.00 4.62
CA ILE A 224 -9.54 -3.78 4.17
C ILE A 224 -9.40 -4.34 2.76
N SER A 225 -9.02 -3.52 1.79
CA SER A 225 -8.93 -3.88 0.39
C SER A 225 -7.50 -4.14 -0.08
N GLU A 226 -6.59 -3.21 0.25
CA GLU A 226 -5.18 -3.28 -0.16
C GLU A 226 -4.30 -2.60 0.89
N VAL A 227 -3.09 -3.11 1.05
CA VAL A 227 -2.08 -2.54 1.94
C VAL A 227 -0.78 -2.38 1.17
N ASN A 228 -0.28 -1.15 1.12
CA ASN A 228 0.97 -0.81 0.46
C ASN A 228 1.95 -0.33 1.52
N PRO A 229 3.01 -1.10 1.88
CA PRO A 229 3.93 -0.74 2.95
C PRO A 229 4.94 0.35 2.53
N ARG A 230 4.43 1.46 2.02
CA ARG A 230 5.14 2.64 1.50
C ARG A 230 4.24 3.87 1.55
N PHE A 231 4.79 5.03 1.18
CA PHE A 231 4.00 6.24 0.96
C PHE A 231 3.02 6.05 -0.21
N GLY A 232 1.75 6.34 0.02
CA GLY A 232 0.72 6.36 -1.02
C GLY A 232 0.80 7.63 -1.88
N GLY A 233 0.28 7.57 -3.11
CA GLY A 233 0.17 8.75 -3.97
C GLY A 233 -0.71 9.87 -3.40
N GLY A 234 -1.55 9.56 -2.39
CA GLY A 234 -2.37 10.52 -1.65
C GLY A 234 -1.73 11.10 -0.37
N TYR A 235 -0.49 10.70 -0.02
CA TYR A 235 0.20 11.13 1.20
C TYR A 235 0.40 12.67 1.32
N PRO A 236 0.59 13.45 0.24
CA PRO A 236 0.66 14.90 0.38
C PRO A 236 -0.52 15.51 1.14
N HIS A 237 -1.71 14.90 1.08
CA HIS A 237 -2.86 15.32 1.87
C HIS A 237 -2.60 15.20 3.39
N ALA A 238 -2.07 14.06 3.82
CA ALA A 238 -1.69 13.85 5.23
C ALA A 238 -0.61 14.83 5.68
N TYR A 239 0.41 15.04 4.84
CA TYR A 239 1.51 15.95 5.11
C TYR A 239 1.03 17.40 5.32
N GLU A 240 0.23 17.93 4.40
CA GLU A 240 -0.31 19.29 4.48
C GLU A 240 -1.31 19.47 5.65
N CYS A 241 -1.93 18.38 6.10
CA CYS A 241 -2.74 18.39 7.32
C CYS A 241 -1.94 18.25 8.63
N GLY A 242 -0.60 18.20 8.55
CA GLY A 242 0.30 18.16 9.72
C GLY A 242 0.78 16.77 10.13
N CYS A 243 0.42 15.72 9.37
CA CYS A 243 0.94 14.37 9.59
C CYS A 243 2.28 14.17 8.85
N ASN A 244 3.34 14.79 9.36
CA ASN A 244 4.68 14.72 8.76
C ASN A 244 5.39 13.41 9.15
N HIS A 245 5.18 12.35 8.40
CA HIS A 245 5.81 11.05 8.64
C HIS A 245 7.31 11.02 8.29
N MET A 246 7.81 11.99 7.52
CA MET A 246 9.25 12.12 7.26
C MET A 246 10.00 12.49 8.54
N ASP A 247 9.47 13.39 9.37
CA ASP A 247 10.08 13.73 10.68
C ASP A 247 10.08 12.52 11.61
N LEU A 248 9.02 11.68 11.57
CA LEU A 248 8.94 10.46 12.36
C LEU A 248 10.03 9.46 11.96
N ILE A 249 10.28 9.32 10.65
CA ILE A 249 11.41 8.52 10.13
C ILE A 249 12.73 9.05 10.62
N VAL A 250 12.98 10.37 10.51
CA VAL A 250 14.24 11.01 10.95
C VAL A 250 14.47 10.80 12.45
N ASN A 251 13.41 10.90 13.27
CA ASN A 251 13.49 10.60 14.70
C ASN A 251 13.94 9.15 14.93
N ASN A 252 13.30 8.17 14.27
CA ASN A 252 13.67 6.76 14.39
C ASN A 252 15.10 6.48 13.91
N LEU A 253 15.53 7.10 12.81
CA LEU A 253 16.93 6.99 12.35
C LEU A 253 17.93 7.58 13.35
N SER A 254 17.51 8.58 14.13
CA SER A 254 18.30 9.18 15.22
C SER A 254 18.22 8.38 16.53
N GLY A 255 17.59 7.21 16.55
CA GLY A 255 17.42 6.37 17.74
C GLY A 255 16.35 6.85 18.71
N LYS A 256 15.45 7.74 18.29
CA LYS A 256 14.36 8.28 19.11
C LYS A 256 13.02 7.66 18.69
N THR A 257 12.24 7.19 19.65
CA THR A 257 10.84 6.79 19.44
C THR A 257 9.96 8.02 19.29
N ASN A 258 8.83 7.86 18.62
CA ASN A 258 7.85 8.91 18.38
C ASN A 258 6.68 8.78 19.36
N PRO A 259 6.14 9.90 19.87
CA PRO A 259 4.92 9.85 20.68
C PRO A 259 3.71 9.54 19.83
N VAL A 260 2.72 8.86 20.43
CA VAL A 260 1.43 8.60 19.78
C VAL A 260 0.68 9.91 19.55
N ASN A 261 0.27 10.17 18.32
CA ASN A 261 -0.44 11.37 17.88
C ASN A 261 -1.49 11.05 16.80
N ILE A 262 -2.38 10.10 17.10
CA ILE A 262 -3.44 9.65 16.19
C ILE A 262 -4.56 10.68 16.17
N GLY A 263 -5.08 10.99 14.96
CA GLY A 263 -6.23 11.88 14.77
C GLY A 263 -5.97 13.37 15.05
N ASN A 264 -4.70 13.78 15.25
CA ASN A 264 -4.37 15.18 15.47
C ASN A 264 -4.18 15.93 14.13
N TYR A 265 -5.27 16.09 13.39
CA TYR A 265 -5.35 16.86 12.14
C TYR A 265 -6.77 17.42 11.99
N SER A 266 -6.97 18.37 11.06
CA SER A 266 -8.28 18.96 10.80
C SER A 266 -9.10 18.05 9.86
N GLU A 267 -10.42 17.95 10.15
CA GLU A 267 -11.37 17.32 9.25
C GLU A 267 -11.83 18.29 8.17
N ASP A 268 -12.52 17.77 7.17
CA ASP A 268 -13.12 18.51 6.05
C ASP A 268 -12.12 19.34 5.23
N ILE A 269 -10.83 18.96 5.27
CA ILE A 269 -9.81 19.53 4.40
C ILE A 269 -9.81 18.78 3.07
N TYR A 270 -10.00 19.50 1.98
CA TYR A 270 -10.05 18.94 0.63
C TYR A 270 -8.67 18.98 -0.03
N MET A 271 -8.23 17.84 -0.52
CA MET A 271 -7.10 17.74 -1.43
C MET A 271 -7.60 17.66 -2.88
N MET A 272 -6.98 18.42 -3.76
CA MET A 272 -7.19 18.36 -5.21
C MET A 272 -5.84 18.41 -5.91
N LYS A 273 -5.45 17.33 -6.60
CA LYS A 273 -4.25 17.33 -7.43
C LYS A 273 -4.49 18.14 -8.71
N TYR A 274 -3.47 18.87 -9.14
CA TYR A 274 -3.43 19.54 -10.43
C TYR A 274 -2.09 19.31 -11.11
N ASN A 275 -2.07 19.40 -12.43
CA ASN A 275 -0.85 19.24 -13.20
C ASN A 275 -0.20 20.60 -13.43
N GLU A 276 1.11 20.66 -13.25
CA GLU A 276 1.94 21.80 -13.62
C GLU A 276 2.87 21.39 -14.77
N VAL A 277 3.10 22.29 -15.71
CA VAL A 277 4.00 22.09 -16.85
C VAL A 277 5.34 22.76 -16.53
N LEU A 278 6.39 21.97 -16.42
CA LEU A 278 7.75 22.46 -16.30
C LEU A 278 8.44 22.35 -17.66
N ILE A 279 8.96 23.47 -18.15
CA ILE A 279 9.77 23.54 -19.37
C ILE A 279 11.18 23.96 -18.96
N ARG A 280 12.16 23.13 -19.27
CA ARG A 280 13.59 23.37 -19.01
C ARG A 280 14.43 22.96 -20.21
#